data_6eaace97349cc1321dfab2bc37aca072
#
_entry.id   6eaace97349cc1321dfab2bc37aca072
#
_cell.length_a   1.000
_cell.length_b   1.000
_cell.length_c   1.000
_cell.angle_alpha   90.00
_cell.angle_beta   90.00
_cell.angle_gamma   90.00
#
_symmetry.space_group_name_H-M   'P 1'
#
loop_
_entity.id
_entity.type
_entity.pdbx_description
1 polymer ?
#
loop_
_entity_poly.entity_id
_entity_poly.type
_entity_poly.pdbx_seq_one_letter_code
_entity_poly.pdbx_strand_id
1 'polypeptide(L)'
;LHSSTMVKAGVFLMVKLSPLYAIYPVTGFMVTSVGAITFLLAALMAISQSNAKRVLAFSTISNLGLISACLGVGAPEAVWAAIFLILFHTVAKSLLFLCVGTAEHHIGSRDIEDMDGLFERMPRLARFMMLGIMAMFVAPFGMLVSKWATLASFASSGEVLLLVLLAFGSAATFMFWGKWLGKLAGIAAHEQNVELSV
;
A
#
# COMPACT_ATOMS: atom_id res chain seq x y z
N LEU A 1 -6.17 14.35 -0.98
CA LEU A 1 -7.01 14.59 0.19
C LEU A 1 -7.85 13.36 0.55
N HIS A 2 -8.68 12.85 -0.37
CA HIS A 2 -9.61 11.74 -0.09
C HIS A 2 -8.88 10.49 0.45
N SER A 3 -7.89 9.98 -0.27
CA SER A 3 -7.16 8.75 0.07
C SER A 3 -6.28 8.85 1.33
N SER A 4 -5.81 10.04 1.68
CA SER A 4 -4.88 10.23 2.79
C SER A 4 -5.56 10.65 4.09
N THR A 5 -6.74 11.28 4.04
CA THR A 5 -7.42 11.84 5.20
C THR A 5 -8.84 11.35 5.37
N MET A 6 -9.72 11.53 4.40
CA MET A 6 -11.16 11.26 4.57
C MET A 6 -11.46 9.79 4.88
N VAL A 7 -10.89 8.86 4.10
CA VAL A 7 -11.09 7.42 4.34
C VAL A 7 -10.50 6.93 5.66
N LYS A 8 -9.55 7.69 6.21
CA LYS A 8 -8.95 7.37 7.51
C LYS A 8 -9.86 7.68 8.70
N ALA A 9 -10.83 8.58 8.53
CA ALA A 9 -11.82 8.88 9.57
C ALA A 9 -12.61 7.61 9.95
N GLY A 10 -12.96 6.78 8.95
CA GLY A 10 -13.64 5.50 9.20
C GLY A 10 -12.80 4.53 10.01
N VAL A 11 -11.54 4.30 9.63
CA VAL A 11 -10.67 3.39 10.40
C VAL A 11 -10.26 4.00 11.74
N PHE A 12 -10.18 5.32 11.87
CA PHE A 12 -10.00 5.97 13.17
C PHE A 12 -11.18 5.72 14.11
N LEU A 13 -12.42 5.79 13.61
CA LEU A 13 -13.60 5.40 14.36
C LEU A 13 -13.49 3.94 14.81
N MET A 14 -13.06 3.04 13.93
CA MET A 14 -12.84 1.63 14.27
C MET A 14 -11.77 1.45 15.37
N VAL A 15 -10.70 2.27 15.39
CA VAL A 15 -9.73 2.30 16.50
C VAL A 15 -10.41 2.66 17.81
N LYS A 16 -11.31 3.66 17.81
CA LYS A 16 -12.07 4.03 19.01
C LYS A 16 -13.03 2.93 19.48
N LEU A 17 -13.54 2.13 18.53
CA LEU A 17 -14.44 1.02 18.82
C LEU A 17 -13.71 -0.31 19.11
N SER A 18 -12.38 -0.35 18.99
CA SER A 18 -11.60 -1.58 19.18
C SER A 18 -11.84 -2.28 20.53
N PRO A 19 -12.09 -1.60 21.67
CA PRO A 19 -12.42 -2.28 22.91
C PRO A 19 -13.71 -3.11 22.82
N LEU A 20 -14.66 -2.71 21.98
CA LEU A 20 -15.91 -3.46 21.79
C LEU A 20 -15.67 -4.77 21.05
N TYR A 21 -14.71 -4.81 20.12
CA TYR A 21 -14.37 -6.04 19.39
C TYR A 21 -13.72 -7.09 20.29
N ALA A 22 -12.98 -6.66 21.32
CA ALA A 22 -12.44 -7.55 22.34
C ALA A 22 -13.56 -8.13 23.25
N ILE A 23 -14.63 -7.38 23.52
CA ILE A 23 -15.75 -7.81 24.35
C ILE A 23 -16.71 -8.73 23.57
N TYR A 24 -16.92 -8.44 22.29
CA TYR A 24 -17.85 -9.18 21.42
C TYR A 24 -17.11 -9.96 20.33
N PRO A 25 -16.69 -11.20 20.58
CA PRO A 25 -15.85 -11.98 19.66
C PRO A 25 -16.46 -12.17 18.27
N VAL A 26 -17.78 -12.30 18.17
CA VAL A 26 -18.46 -12.44 16.87
C VAL A 26 -18.28 -11.18 16.01
N THR A 27 -18.41 -10.00 16.62
CA THR A 27 -18.20 -8.73 15.91
C THR A 27 -16.74 -8.58 15.48
N GLY A 28 -15.80 -8.91 16.37
CA GLY A 28 -14.37 -8.93 16.06
C GLY A 28 -14.06 -9.86 14.88
N PHE A 29 -14.58 -11.07 14.89
CA PHE A 29 -14.41 -12.04 13.80
C PHE A 29 -14.97 -11.53 12.47
N MET A 30 -16.17 -10.91 12.45
CA MET A 30 -16.75 -10.33 11.24
C MET A 30 -15.87 -9.21 10.66
N VAL A 31 -15.41 -8.29 11.51
CA VAL A 31 -14.55 -7.17 11.11
C VAL A 31 -13.21 -7.68 10.58
N THR A 32 -12.60 -8.65 11.26
CA THR A 32 -11.35 -9.27 10.84
C THR A 32 -11.49 -9.96 9.49
N SER A 33 -12.54 -10.77 9.31
CA SER A 33 -12.77 -11.52 8.07
C SER A 33 -12.99 -10.61 6.87
N VAL A 34 -13.86 -9.59 7.01
CA VAL A 34 -14.10 -8.60 5.96
C VAL A 34 -12.82 -7.83 5.65
N GLY A 35 -12.07 -7.43 6.69
CA GLY A 35 -10.79 -6.72 6.52
C GLY A 35 -9.76 -7.55 5.78
N ALA A 36 -9.57 -8.81 6.16
CA ALA A 36 -8.59 -9.72 5.56
C ALA A 36 -8.92 -10.04 4.09
N ILE A 37 -10.19 -10.31 3.77
CA ILE A 37 -10.65 -10.54 2.39
C ILE A 37 -10.45 -9.28 1.55
N THR A 38 -10.82 -8.12 2.07
CA THR A 38 -10.64 -6.81 1.39
C THR A 38 -9.16 -6.55 1.12
N PHE A 39 -8.27 -6.82 2.10
CA PHE A 39 -6.84 -6.68 1.93
C PHE A 39 -6.31 -7.51 0.77
N LEU A 40 -6.65 -8.80 0.73
CA LEU A 40 -6.16 -9.71 -0.30
C LEU A 40 -6.73 -9.37 -1.68
N LEU A 41 -8.05 -9.24 -1.79
CA LEU A 41 -8.70 -8.98 -3.08
C LEU A 41 -8.25 -7.66 -3.70
N ALA A 42 -8.19 -6.58 -2.90
CA ALA A 42 -7.75 -5.28 -3.42
C ALA A 42 -6.26 -5.29 -3.81
N ALA A 43 -5.40 -6.05 -3.10
CA ALA A 43 -4.00 -6.21 -3.49
C ALA A 43 -3.86 -6.94 -4.82
N LEU A 44 -4.62 -8.01 -5.04
CA LEU A 44 -4.65 -8.75 -6.31
C LEU A 44 -5.18 -7.89 -7.46
N MET A 45 -6.26 -7.13 -7.23
CA MET A 45 -6.81 -6.22 -8.22
C MET A 45 -5.84 -5.09 -8.61
N ALA A 46 -4.98 -4.66 -7.69
CA ALA A 46 -3.97 -3.64 -7.96
C ALA A 46 -2.91 -4.11 -8.97
N ILE A 47 -2.60 -5.41 -9.03
CA ILE A 47 -1.61 -5.98 -9.96
C ILE A 47 -2.03 -5.79 -11.42
N SER A 48 -3.32 -5.94 -11.71
CA SER A 48 -3.87 -5.85 -13.07
C SER A 48 -4.04 -4.41 -13.58
N GLN A 49 -3.80 -3.40 -12.74
CA GLN A 49 -3.99 -2.00 -13.14
C GLN A 49 -2.74 -1.43 -13.79
N SER A 50 -2.91 -0.73 -14.92
CA SER A 50 -1.88 0.11 -15.55
C SER A 50 -1.99 1.57 -15.13
N ASN A 51 -3.19 2.04 -14.81
CA ASN A 51 -3.42 3.42 -14.38
C ASN A 51 -2.89 3.66 -12.96
N ALA A 52 -1.91 4.58 -12.82
CA ALA A 52 -1.24 4.89 -11.56
C ALA A 52 -2.21 5.30 -10.44
N LYS A 53 -3.22 6.12 -10.74
CA LYS A 53 -4.21 6.53 -9.74
C LYS A 53 -5.09 5.34 -9.29
N ARG A 54 -5.40 4.40 -10.19
CA ARG A 54 -6.14 3.17 -9.82
C ARG A 54 -5.27 2.26 -8.95
N VAL A 55 -3.99 2.08 -9.26
CA VAL A 55 -3.04 1.34 -8.41
C VAL A 55 -3.00 1.96 -7.02
N LEU A 56 -2.88 3.29 -6.93
CA LEU A 56 -2.92 4.00 -5.65
C LEU A 56 -4.25 3.79 -4.91
N ALA A 57 -5.39 3.78 -5.60
CA ALA A 57 -6.69 3.56 -5.01
C ALA A 57 -6.84 2.13 -4.46
N PHE A 58 -6.56 1.11 -5.28
CA PHE A 58 -6.67 -0.30 -4.85
C PHE A 58 -5.68 -0.62 -3.72
N SER A 59 -4.47 -0.11 -3.77
CA SER A 59 -3.51 -0.27 -2.67
C SER A 59 -3.94 0.48 -1.40
N THR A 60 -4.73 1.53 -1.50
CA THR A 60 -5.36 2.17 -0.33
C THR A 60 -6.45 1.28 0.26
N ILE A 61 -7.35 0.73 -0.57
CA ILE A 61 -8.40 -0.21 -0.15
C ILE A 61 -7.77 -1.42 0.54
N SER A 62 -6.71 -1.97 -0.04
CA SER A 62 -5.95 -3.08 0.54
C SER A 62 -5.43 -2.74 1.93
N ASN A 63 -4.75 -1.61 2.10
CA ASN A 63 -4.22 -1.23 3.41
C ASN A 63 -5.32 -0.91 4.44
N LEU A 64 -6.45 -0.33 4.03
CA LEU A 64 -7.60 -0.14 4.91
C LEU A 64 -8.19 -1.48 5.36
N GLY A 65 -8.25 -2.47 4.46
CA GLY A 65 -8.62 -3.84 4.80
C GLY A 65 -7.70 -4.45 5.85
N LEU A 66 -6.37 -4.29 5.70
CA LEU A 66 -5.40 -4.79 6.68
C LEU A 66 -5.56 -4.10 8.04
N ILE A 67 -5.76 -2.78 8.06
CA ILE A 67 -6.01 -2.03 9.30
C ILE A 67 -7.29 -2.55 9.98
N SER A 68 -8.36 -2.78 9.23
CA SER A 68 -9.61 -3.32 9.76
C SER A 68 -9.41 -4.72 10.33
N ALA A 69 -8.66 -5.58 9.65
CA ALA A 69 -8.34 -6.92 10.14
C ALA A 69 -7.58 -6.87 11.48
N CYS A 70 -6.58 -5.99 11.60
CA CYS A 70 -5.84 -5.80 12.85
C CYS A 70 -6.77 -5.36 14.00
N LEU A 71 -7.67 -4.43 13.73
CA LEU A 71 -8.57 -3.91 14.75
C LEU A 71 -9.59 -4.94 15.21
N GLY A 72 -10.07 -5.79 14.28
CA GLY A 72 -11.03 -6.85 14.58
C GLY A 72 -10.46 -7.98 15.47
N VAL A 73 -9.14 -8.21 15.44
CA VAL A 73 -8.46 -9.17 16.35
C VAL A 73 -8.61 -8.76 17.81
N GLY A 74 -8.73 -7.45 18.09
CA GLY A 74 -8.96 -6.94 19.44
C GLY A 74 -7.77 -7.03 20.39
N ALA A 75 -6.63 -7.57 19.96
CA ALA A 75 -5.41 -7.62 20.77
C ALA A 75 -4.75 -6.22 20.82
N PRO A 76 -4.20 -5.78 21.98
CA PRO A 76 -3.56 -4.48 22.10
C PRO A 76 -2.44 -4.26 21.09
N GLU A 77 -1.63 -5.28 20.83
CA GLU A 77 -0.54 -5.24 19.86
C GLU A 77 -1.07 -5.03 18.42
N ALA A 78 -2.20 -5.63 18.08
CA ALA A 78 -2.86 -5.46 16.78
C ALA A 78 -3.39 -4.03 16.61
N VAL A 79 -3.93 -3.44 17.67
CA VAL A 79 -4.39 -2.04 17.65
C VAL A 79 -3.21 -1.08 17.42
N TRP A 80 -2.07 -1.29 18.10
CA TRP A 80 -0.86 -0.49 17.86
C TRP A 80 -0.33 -0.66 16.44
N ALA A 81 -0.31 -1.89 15.92
CA ALA A 81 0.07 -2.16 14.53
C ALA A 81 -0.85 -1.40 13.55
N ALA A 82 -2.16 -1.39 13.80
CA ALA A 82 -3.14 -0.64 13.00
C ALA A 82 -2.85 0.88 13.03
N ILE A 83 -2.52 1.44 14.18
CA ILE A 83 -2.17 2.87 14.31
C ILE A 83 -0.91 3.20 13.49
N PHE A 84 0.13 2.38 13.57
CA PHE A 84 1.34 2.56 12.75
C PHE A 84 1.03 2.45 11.25
N LEU A 85 0.20 1.49 10.83
CA LEU A 85 -0.26 1.37 9.45
C LEU A 85 -0.98 2.66 8.99
N ILE A 86 -1.86 3.23 9.81
CA ILE A 86 -2.57 4.48 9.49
C ILE A 86 -1.57 5.61 9.27
N LEU A 87 -0.62 5.80 10.17
CA LEU A 87 0.35 6.91 10.12
C LEU A 87 1.25 6.81 8.88
N PHE A 88 1.96 5.70 8.73
CA PHE A 88 2.93 5.56 7.65
C PHE A 88 2.28 5.46 6.27
N HIS A 89 1.12 4.81 6.17
CA HIS A 89 0.36 4.79 4.93
C HIS A 89 -0.12 6.19 4.53
N THR A 90 -0.53 7.03 5.48
CA THR A 90 -0.97 8.40 5.19
C THR A 90 0.14 9.21 4.55
N VAL A 91 1.34 9.18 5.14
CA VAL A 91 2.49 9.95 4.65
C VAL A 91 2.91 9.49 3.25
N ALA A 92 3.11 8.17 3.07
CA ALA A 92 3.53 7.62 1.80
C ALA A 92 2.51 7.87 0.68
N LYS A 93 1.22 7.74 0.97
CA LYS A 93 0.15 7.97 0.00
C LYS A 93 0.00 9.45 -0.36
N SER A 94 0.12 10.35 0.58
CA SER A 94 0.10 11.80 0.29
C SER A 94 1.18 12.16 -0.71
N LEU A 95 2.40 11.68 -0.49
CA LEU A 95 3.52 11.92 -1.39
C LEU A 95 3.24 11.34 -2.79
N LEU A 96 2.82 10.07 -2.88
CA LEU A 96 2.58 9.40 -4.16
C LEU A 96 1.45 10.05 -4.97
N PHE A 97 0.34 10.43 -4.33
CA PHE A 97 -0.75 11.10 -5.04
C PHE A 97 -0.37 12.48 -5.58
N LEU A 98 0.44 13.23 -4.82
CA LEU A 98 0.98 14.51 -5.29
C LEU A 98 1.93 14.30 -6.47
N CYS A 99 2.85 13.33 -6.38
CA CYS A 99 3.78 13.02 -7.46
C CYS A 99 3.05 12.58 -8.74
N VAL A 100 2.08 11.65 -8.62
CA VAL A 100 1.29 11.19 -9.78
C VAL A 100 0.45 12.33 -10.37
N GLY A 101 -0.14 13.19 -9.54
CA GLY A 101 -0.88 14.36 -10.02
C GLY A 101 0.00 15.34 -10.79
N THR A 102 1.23 15.56 -10.32
CA THR A 102 2.20 16.40 -11.02
C THR A 102 2.69 15.76 -12.32
N ALA A 103 2.97 14.45 -12.31
CA ALA A 103 3.36 13.71 -13.51
C ALA A 103 2.27 13.78 -14.58
N GLU A 104 1.01 13.50 -14.21
CA GLU A 104 -0.14 13.58 -15.11
C GLU A 104 -0.28 14.96 -15.77
N HIS A 105 -0.09 16.03 -14.99
CA HIS A 105 -0.21 17.39 -15.51
C HIS A 105 0.85 17.72 -16.58
N HIS A 106 2.05 17.14 -16.48
CA HIS A 106 3.15 17.40 -17.40
C HIS A 106 3.21 16.42 -18.58
N ILE A 107 2.87 15.15 -18.37
CA ILE A 107 2.94 14.10 -19.40
C ILE A 107 1.62 14.00 -20.17
N GLY A 108 0.49 14.39 -19.55
CA GLY A 108 -0.86 14.23 -20.12
C GLY A 108 -1.42 12.81 -20.03
N SER A 109 -0.71 11.88 -19.41
CA SER A 109 -1.12 10.47 -19.22
C SER A 109 -1.12 10.06 -17.74
N ARG A 110 -1.94 9.05 -17.42
CA ARG A 110 -2.08 8.45 -16.09
C ARG A 110 -1.48 7.06 -16.02
N ASP A 111 -1.01 6.53 -17.12
CA ASP A 111 -0.54 5.15 -17.20
C ASP A 111 0.91 5.05 -16.73
N ILE A 112 1.21 3.97 -16.01
CA ILE A 112 2.54 3.72 -15.45
C ILE A 112 3.55 3.49 -16.57
N GLU A 113 3.10 2.91 -17.65
CA GLU A 113 3.89 2.65 -18.86
C GLU A 113 4.39 3.95 -19.52
N ASP A 114 3.59 5.00 -19.49
CA ASP A 114 3.94 6.30 -20.07
C ASP A 114 4.87 7.15 -19.16
N MET A 115 5.14 6.65 -17.94
CA MET A 115 6.10 7.23 -17.00
C MET A 115 7.54 6.73 -17.23
N ASP A 116 7.76 5.91 -18.24
CA ASP A 116 9.11 5.58 -18.70
C ASP A 116 9.87 6.85 -19.08
N GLY A 117 11.15 6.95 -18.72
CA GLY A 117 11.93 8.16 -18.96
C GLY A 117 11.64 9.33 -18.01
N LEU A 118 10.85 9.14 -16.96
CA LEU A 118 10.55 10.19 -16.00
C LEU A 118 11.83 10.72 -15.30
N PHE A 119 12.83 9.86 -15.11
CA PHE A 119 14.11 10.26 -14.54
C PHE A 119 14.88 11.26 -15.42
N GLU A 120 14.76 11.18 -16.75
CA GLU A 120 15.40 12.09 -17.69
C GLU A 120 14.63 13.39 -17.80
N ARG A 121 13.29 13.30 -17.92
CA ARG A 121 12.43 14.48 -18.12
C ARG A 121 12.24 15.28 -16.84
N MET A 122 12.06 14.61 -15.71
CA MET A 122 11.71 15.21 -14.41
C MET A 122 12.43 14.52 -13.24
N PRO A 123 13.77 14.62 -13.12
CA PRO A 123 14.56 13.83 -12.16
C PRO A 123 14.19 14.08 -10.69
N ARG A 124 13.75 15.27 -10.34
CA ARG A 124 13.30 15.57 -8.97
C ARG A 124 12.00 14.85 -8.64
N LEU A 125 11.03 14.89 -9.55
CA LEU A 125 9.74 14.23 -9.37
C LEU A 125 9.90 12.71 -9.32
N ALA A 126 10.70 12.14 -10.23
CA ALA A 126 11.00 10.71 -10.27
C ALA A 126 11.63 10.21 -8.98
N ARG A 127 12.57 10.96 -8.39
CA ARG A 127 13.17 10.64 -7.08
C ARG A 127 12.15 10.65 -5.94
N PHE A 128 11.28 11.65 -5.87
CA PHE A 128 10.22 11.69 -4.85
C PHE A 128 9.21 10.56 -5.04
N MET A 129 8.84 10.24 -6.27
CA MET A 129 7.96 9.12 -6.59
C MET A 129 8.60 7.79 -6.18
N MET A 130 9.88 7.59 -6.48
CA MET A 130 10.65 6.42 -6.06
C MET A 130 10.70 6.28 -4.54
N LEU A 131 10.98 7.38 -3.81
CA LEU A 131 10.95 7.39 -2.35
C LEU A 131 9.57 7.03 -1.80
N GLY A 132 8.50 7.55 -2.39
CA GLY A 132 7.13 7.22 -2.01
C GLY A 132 6.79 5.74 -2.22
N ILE A 133 7.22 5.16 -3.35
CA ILE A 133 7.05 3.73 -3.64
C ILE A 133 7.86 2.89 -2.65
N MET A 134 9.13 3.22 -2.44
CA MET A 134 9.98 2.50 -1.48
C MET A 134 9.40 2.58 -0.06
N ALA A 135 8.83 3.72 0.34
CA ALA A 135 8.18 3.87 1.63
C ALA A 135 7.01 2.91 1.86
N MET A 136 6.41 2.38 0.78
CA MET A 136 5.28 1.44 0.87
C MET A 136 5.69 -0.01 1.16
N PHE A 137 6.94 -0.42 0.88
CA PHE A 137 7.32 -1.82 1.00
C PHE A 137 8.77 -2.11 1.41
N VAL A 138 9.67 -1.12 1.47
CA VAL A 138 11.11 -1.31 1.75
C VAL A 138 11.48 -0.82 3.14
N ALA A 139 12.41 -1.52 3.80
CA ALA A 139 13.09 -1.04 4.99
C ALA A 139 14.07 0.11 4.61
N PRO A 140 14.28 1.08 5.48
CA PRO A 140 13.83 1.23 6.87
C PRO A 140 12.50 2.00 7.02
N PHE A 141 11.73 2.09 5.95
CA PHE A 141 10.50 2.88 5.94
C PHE A 141 9.38 2.24 6.76
N GLY A 142 8.54 3.08 7.38
CA GLY A 142 7.59 2.69 8.41
C GLY A 142 6.51 1.68 8.01
N MET A 143 6.17 1.57 6.71
CA MET A 143 5.19 0.58 6.26
C MET A 143 5.66 -0.86 6.46
N LEU A 144 6.96 -1.15 6.26
CA LEU A 144 7.49 -2.49 6.55
C LEU A 144 7.49 -2.76 8.06
N VAL A 145 7.88 -1.79 8.88
CA VAL A 145 7.82 -1.90 10.35
C VAL A 145 6.40 -2.18 10.82
N SER A 146 5.41 -1.49 10.25
CA SER A 146 3.99 -1.70 10.59
C SER A 146 3.50 -3.09 10.19
N LYS A 147 3.87 -3.58 9.02
CA LYS A 147 3.54 -4.94 8.57
C LYS A 147 4.21 -6.00 9.45
N TRP A 148 5.45 -5.76 9.88
CA TRP A 148 6.13 -6.64 10.82
C TRP A 148 5.40 -6.70 12.17
N ALA A 149 4.99 -5.55 12.71
CA ALA A 149 4.17 -5.50 13.92
C ALA A 149 2.84 -6.24 13.76
N THR A 150 2.21 -6.14 12.58
CA THR A 150 1.01 -6.89 12.24
C THR A 150 1.25 -8.41 12.25
N LEU A 151 2.34 -8.83 11.61
CA LEU A 151 2.73 -10.25 11.57
C LEU A 151 2.99 -10.80 12.98
N ALA A 152 3.73 -10.07 13.80
CA ALA A 152 4.01 -10.44 15.17
C ALA A 152 2.72 -10.53 16.01
N SER A 153 1.79 -9.58 15.82
CA SER A 153 0.49 -9.60 16.51
C SER A 153 -0.38 -10.79 16.11
N PHE A 154 -0.47 -11.13 14.82
CA PHE A 154 -1.23 -12.28 14.36
C PHE A 154 -0.60 -13.61 14.83
N ALA A 155 0.73 -13.66 14.88
CA ALA A 155 1.44 -14.83 15.42
C ALA A 155 1.19 -15.01 16.92
N SER A 156 1.24 -13.95 17.71
CA SER A 156 0.98 -13.99 19.16
C SER A 156 -0.47 -14.31 19.49
N SER A 157 -1.41 -13.92 18.64
CA SER A 157 -2.84 -14.22 18.79
C SER A 157 -3.22 -15.62 18.27
N GLY A 158 -2.28 -16.37 17.66
CA GLY A 158 -2.54 -17.71 17.12
C GLY A 158 -3.37 -17.72 15.83
N GLU A 159 -3.54 -16.59 15.17
CA GLU A 159 -4.37 -16.40 13.97
C GLU A 159 -3.64 -16.85 12.69
N VAL A 160 -3.41 -18.16 12.54
CA VAL A 160 -2.62 -18.74 11.43
C VAL A 160 -3.19 -18.36 10.05
N LEU A 161 -4.52 -18.35 9.90
CA LEU A 161 -5.16 -17.97 8.64
C LEU A 161 -4.83 -16.53 8.25
N LEU A 162 -4.83 -15.61 9.22
CA LEU A 162 -4.46 -14.20 8.98
C LEU A 162 -3.00 -14.04 8.61
N LEU A 163 -2.11 -14.86 9.18
CA LEU A 163 -0.69 -14.90 8.78
C LEU A 163 -0.52 -15.29 7.32
N VAL A 164 -1.22 -16.32 6.88
CA VAL A 164 -1.20 -16.78 5.48
C VAL A 164 -1.74 -15.68 4.55
N LEU A 165 -2.89 -15.08 4.88
CA LEU A 165 -3.48 -13.99 4.11
C LEU A 165 -2.56 -12.75 4.06
N LEU A 166 -1.89 -12.44 5.18
CA LEU A 166 -0.92 -11.35 5.24
C LEU A 166 0.28 -11.61 4.34
N ALA A 167 0.80 -12.84 4.31
CA ALA A 167 1.92 -13.22 3.45
C ALA A 167 1.56 -13.07 1.97
N PHE A 168 0.43 -13.66 1.53
CA PHE A 168 -0.03 -13.57 0.14
C PHE A 168 -0.37 -12.14 -0.28
N GLY A 169 -1.09 -11.40 0.56
CA GLY A 169 -1.42 -10.00 0.27
C GLY A 169 -0.18 -9.10 0.26
N SER A 170 0.83 -9.39 1.09
CA SER A 170 2.11 -8.66 1.07
C SER A 170 2.92 -8.99 -0.17
N ALA A 171 2.94 -10.23 -0.64
CA ALA A 171 3.54 -10.63 -1.90
C ALA A 171 2.88 -9.91 -3.09
N ALA A 172 1.54 -9.89 -3.14
CA ALA A 172 0.79 -9.15 -4.14
C ALA A 172 1.12 -7.64 -4.11
N THR A 173 1.23 -7.06 -2.91
CA THR A 173 1.64 -5.66 -2.72
C THR A 173 3.04 -5.40 -3.29
N PHE A 174 3.98 -6.30 -3.04
CA PHE A 174 5.33 -6.20 -3.57
C PHE A 174 5.35 -6.25 -5.10
N MET A 175 4.53 -7.12 -5.72
CA MET A 175 4.48 -7.28 -7.18
C MET A 175 4.10 -5.98 -7.90
N PHE A 176 3.02 -5.31 -7.51
CA PHE A 176 2.62 -4.09 -8.22
C PHE A 176 3.51 -2.88 -7.91
N TRP A 177 4.05 -2.78 -6.70
CA TRP A 177 5.03 -1.73 -6.39
C TRP A 177 6.36 -1.99 -7.08
N GLY A 178 6.82 -3.24 -7.16
CA GLY A 178 8.02 -3.65 -7.88
C GLY A 178 7.89 -3.41 -9.39
N LYS A 179 6.72 -3.72 -9.98
CA LYS A 179 6.42 -3.40 -11.38
C LYS A 179 6.58 -1.90 -11.64
N TRP A 180 5.99 -1.06 -10.79
CA TRP A 180 6.05 0.39 -10.96
C TRP A 180 7.47 0.95 -10.76
N LEU A 181 8.17 0.48 -9.73
CA LEU A 181 9.56 0.87 -9.48
C LEU A 181 10.48 0.47 -10.64
N GLY A 182 10.29 -0.74 -11.17
CA GLY A 182 11.04 -1.24 -12.34
C GLY A 182 10.83 -0.37 -13.57
N LYS A 183 9.59 0.07 -13.82
CA LYS A 183 9.28 1.01 -14.91
C LYS A 183 9.94 2.36 -14.71
N LEU A 184 9.94 2.91 -13.50
CA LEU A 184 10.63 4.16 -13.22
C LEU A 184 12.16 4.06 -13.36
N ALA A 185 12.74 2.90 -13.03
CA ALA A 185 14.19 2.68 -13.04
C ALA A 185 14.73 2.11 -14.37
N GLY A 186 13.87 1.48 -15.19
CA GLY A 186 14.26 0.71 -16.37
C GLY A 186 14.68 1.48 -17.63
N ILE A 187 15.08 2.67 -17.54
CA ILE A 187 14.98 3.76 -18.47
C ILE A 187 16.04 3.82 -19.58
N ALA A 188 17.19 3.27 -19.40
CA ALA A 188 18.30 3.54 -20.31
C ALA A 188 18.65 2.39 -21.26
N ALA A 189 18.07 1.22 -21.07
CA ALA A 189 18.49 0.03 -21.81
C ALA A 189 17.86 -0.09 -23.21
N HIS A 190 16.77 0.60 -23.50
CA HIS A 190 16.05 0.41 -24.77
C HIS A 190 16.49 1.34 -25.89
N GLU A 191 16.95 2.54 -25.59
CA GLU A 191 17.44 3.47 -26.63
C GLU A 191 18.88 3.18 -27.07
N GLN A 192 19.74 2.69 -26.18
CA GLN A 192 21.13 2.33 -26.54
C GLN A 192 21.25 1.15 -27.51
N ASN A 193 20.26 0.28 -27.58
CA ASN A 193 20.28 -0.86 -28.50
C ASN A 193 19.84 -0.51 -29.93
N VAL A 194 19.24 0.63 -30.16
CA VAL A 194 18.80 1.07 -31.49
C VAL A 194 19.91 1.81 -32.23
N GLU A 195 20.81 2.51 -31.54
CA GLU A 195 21.92 3.21 -32.18
C GLU A 195 23.11 2.30 -32.56
N LEU A 196 23.18 1.06 -32.04
CA LEU A 196 24.25 0.11 -32.39
C LEU A 196 23.90 -0.81 -33.56
N SER A 197 22.77 -0.61 -34.22
CA SER A 197 22.31 -1.44 -35.36
C SER A 197 22.33 -0.70 -36.71
N VAL A 198 23.09 0.39 -36.85
CA VAL A 198 23.28 1.07 -38.15
C VAL A 198 24.70 0.92 -38.64
#